data_87eccb88c1dcf70e752c9bdbe3ffe40d
#
_entry.id   87eccb88c1dcf70e752c9bdbe3ffe40d
#
_cell.length_a   1.000
_cell.length_b   1.000
_cell.length_c   1.000
_cell.angle_alpha   90.00
_cell.angle_beta   90.00
_cell.angle_gamma   90.00
#
_symmetry.space_group_name_H-M   'P 1'
#
loop_
_entity.id
_entity.type
_entity.pdbx_description
1 polymer ?
#
loop_
_entity_poly.entity_id
_entity_poly.type
_entity_poly.pdbx_seq_one_letter_code
_entity_poly.pdbx_strand_id
1 'polypeptide(L)'
;MKKKKQSVIGRYFKTYIVDALSYMAMGLFCSLILGLIIKQIALLPRMEFLSDIATLLQSAPVVGGSIGLAIAYGLKRDPLVTISTVAIGALGYMFGGPIGAYLASIVGLEAGSLVSKRTAVDIIVTPMVAVVVGGLFAKYCCAPINEWVMSLGEIINRATTLQPLIMGIVVSVSVGCLLTLPISSAALCISIGIGGLAAGAATAGCCAQMIGFAVISYKDNGIGGLISQGLGTSMLQIGNIVRKPIIWLAPTLASAILGPVSTMWFKMTNNAAGAGMGTAGLVGPLGCWDTMATTTDHGILLAKIIILYFIAPAILSLFFHSIMKSLGWVKNGDMKLSR
;
A
#
# COMPACT_ATOMS: atom_id res chain seq x y z
N MET A 1 34.60 11.82 -12.94
CA MET A 1 33.23 11.52 -13.39
C MET A 1 32.38 12.78 -13.22
N LYS A 2 31.94 13.44 -14.29
CA LYS A 2 31.10 14.65 -14.25
C LYS A 2 29.71 14.25 -13.74
N LYS A 3 29.30 14.73 -12.56
CA LYS A 3 27.91 14.66 -12.09
C LYS A 3 27.03 15.35 -13.14
N LYS A 4 26.22 14.59 -13.90
CA LYS A 4 25.19 15.15 -14.77
C LYS A 4 24.31 16.09 -13.91
N LYS A 5 24.28 17.39 -14.21
CA LYS A 5 23.34 18.33 -13.60
C LYS A 5 21.92 17.81 -13.88
N GLN A 6 21.26 17.26 -12.87
CA GLN A 6 19.83 16.93 -12.99
C GLN A 6 19.06 18.21 -13.30
N SER A 7 18.13 18.14 -14.26
CA SER A 7 17.22 19.27 -14.53
C SER A 7 16.44 19.60 -13.24
N VAL A 8 16.04 20.87 -13.09
CA VAL A 8 15.24 21.32 -11.94
C VAL A 8 13.97 20.45 -11.80
N ILE A 9 13.28 20.18 -12.90
CA ILE A 9 12.09 19.29 -12.96
C ILE A 9 12.44 17.89 -12.47
N GLY A 10 13.57 17.31 -12.91
CA GLY A 10 13.99 15.98 -12.47
C GLY A 10 14.29 15.91 -10.96
N ARG A 11 14.76 16.99 -10.35
CA ARG A 11 14.98 17.07 -8.90
C ARG A 11 13.65 17.14 -8.14
N TYR A 12 12.68 17.96 -8.59
CA TYR A 12 11.35 18.02 -7.99
C TYR A 12 10.61 16.70 -8.12
N PHE A 13 10.63 16.09 -9.29
CA PHE A 13 10.04 14.76 -9.51
C PHE A 13 10.63 13.72 -8.56
N LYS A 14 11.97 13.67 -8.43
CA LYS A 14 12.62 12.76 -7.50
C LYS A 14 12.17 13.01 -6.06
N THR A 15 12.20 14.25 -5.59
CA THR A 15 11.90 14.61 -4.21
C THR A 15 10.44 14.32 -3.84
N TYR A 16 9.49 14.79 -4.65
CA TYR A 16 8.07 14.72 -4.29
C TYR A 16 7.39 13.43 -4.76
N ILE A 17 7.75 12.88 -5.91
CA ILE A 17 7.09 11.67 -6.43
C ILE A 17 7.82 10.41 -5.98
N VAL A 18 9.15 10.39 -5.98
CA VAL A 18 9.87 9.16 -5.63
C VAL A 18 10.16 9.06 -4.14
N ASP A 19 10.86 10.05 -3.60
CA ASP A 19 11.35 9.99 -2.21
C ASP A 19 10.18 10.14 -1.23
N ALA A 20 9.29 11.13 -1.41
CA ALA A 20 8.14 11.35 -0.54
C ALA A 20 7.15 10.17 -0.53
N LEU A 21 6.86 9.52 -1.68
CA LEU A 21 6.04 8.31 -1.72
C LEU A 21 6.70 7.14 -0.98
N SER A 22 8.02 7.00 -1.06
CA SER A 22 8.75 5.96 -0.32
C SER A 22 8.65 6.18 1.20
N TYR A 23 8.77 7.43 1.67
CA TYR A 23 8.59 7.77 3.09
C TYR A 23 7.13 7.65 3.54
N MET A 24 6.17 7.98 2.69
CA MET A 24 4.75 7.72 2.95
C MET A 24 4.51 6.24 3.22
N ALA A 25 5.07 5.34 2.39
CA ALA A 25 4.93 3.91 2.59
C ALA A 25 5.56 3.44 3.92
N MET A 26 6.66 4.05 4.34
CA MET A 26 7.28 3.79 5.65
C MET A 26 6.36 4.23 6.80
N GLY A 27 5.73 5.40 6.71
CA GLY A 27 4.75 5.87 7.70
C GLY A 27 3.55 4.94 7.83
N LEU A 28 3.01 4.47 6.70
CA LEU A 28 1.94 3.45 6.67
C LEU A 28 2.39 2.13 7.31
N PHE A 29 3.62 1.70 7.06
CA PHE A 29 4.14 0.48 7.65
C PHE A 29 4.20 0.56 9.18
N CYS A 30 4.73 1.67 9.73
CA CYS A 30 4.90 1.86 11.17
C CYS A 30 3.58 2.09 11.93
N SER A 31 2.47 2.32 11.24
CA SER A 31 1.15 2.54 11.84
C SER A 31 0.15 1.47 11.40
N LEU A 32 -0.47 1.63 10.25
CA LEU A 32 -1.54 0.77 9.75
C LEU A 32 -1.12 -0.70 9.67
N ILE A 33 0.01 -1.00 9.03
CA ILE A 33 0.46 -2.37 8.80
C ILE A 33 0.86 -3.04 10.12
N LEU A 34 1.63 -2.34 10.96
CA LEU A 34 1.98 -2.85 12.28
C LEU A 34 0.72 -3.09 13.13
N GLY A 35 -0.26 -2.17 13.08
CA GLY A 35 -1.55 -2.33 13.75
C GLY A 35 -2.33 -3.56 13.26
N LEU A 36 -2.32 -3.85 11.95
CA LEU A 36 -2.92 -5.06 11.40
C LEU A 36 -2.23 -6.34 11.90
N ILE A 37 -0.90 -6.36 11.93
CA ILE A 37 -0.13 -7.51 12.45
C ILE A 37 -0.44 -7.73 13.94
N ILE A 38 -0.42 -6.66 14.75
CA ILE A 38 -0.75 -6.74 16.18
C ILE A 38 -2.19 -7.22 16.37
N LYS A 39 -3.14 -6.79 15.53
CA LYS A 39 -4.53 -7.25 15.58
C LYS A 39 -4.64 -8.76 15.37
N GLN A 40 -3.87 -9.34 14.44
CA GLN A 40 -3.85 -10.78 14.23
C GLN A 40 -3.25 -11.52 15.44
N ILE A 41 -2.22 -10.97 16.09
CA ILE A 41 -1.65 -11.53 17.30
C ILE A 41 -2.67 -11.44 18.47
N ALA A 42 -3.45 -10.37 18.54
CA ALA A 42 -4.50 -10.20 19.57
C ALA A 42 -5.62 -11.25 19.48
N LEU A 43 -5.79 -11.94 18.34
CA LEU A 43 -6.74 -13.06 18.21
C LEU A 43 -6.24 -14.34 18.88
N LEU A 44 -4.96 -14.43 19.25
CA LEU A 44 -4.42 -15.57 19.96
C LEU A 44 -4.90 -15.57 21.43
N PRO A 45 -5.13 -16.77 22.04
CA PRO A 45 -5.55 -16.88 23.42
C PRO A 45 -4.59 -16.11 24.36
N ARG A 46 -5.13 -15.34 25.30
CA ARG A 46 -4.42 -14.51 26.27
C ARG A 46 -3.68 -13.29 25.73
N MET A 47 -3.86 -12.95 24.44
CA MET A 47 -3.23 -11.77 23.79
C MET A 47 -4.25 -10.64 23.52
N GLU A 48 -5.47 -10.74 24.02
CA GLU A 48 -6.57 -9.79 23.78
C GLU A 48 -6.25 -8.34 24.19
N PHE A 49 -5.35 -8.16 25.19
CA PHE A 49 -4.88 -6.84 25.63
C PHE A 49 -4.18 -6.03 24.52
N LEU A 50 -3.73 -6.68 23.44
CA LEU A 50 -3.13 -6.02 22.28
C LEU A 50 -4.17 -5.36 21.36
N SER A 51 -5.47 -5.65 21.53
CA SER A 51 -6.54 -5.16 20.66
C SER A 51 -6.64 -3.64 20.66
N ASP A 52 -6.51 -3.01 21.84
CA ASP A 52 -6.59 -1.55 21.97
C ASP A 52 -5.40 -0.87 21.26
N ILE A 53 -4.21 -1.44 21.40
CA ILE A 53 -3.00 -0.97 20.71
C ILE A 53 -3.18 -1.08 19.19
N ALA A 54 -3.69 -2.22 18.73
CA ALA A 54 -3.96 -2.45 17.30
C ALA A 54 -4.97 -1.43 16.75
N THR A 55 -6.05 -1.18 17.49
CA THR A 55 -7.10 -0.23 17.11
C THR A 55 -6.56 1.20 17.04
N LEU A 56 -5.76 1.61 18.02
CA LEU A 56 -5.12 2.93 18.03
C LEU A 56 -4.21 3.12 16.81
N LEU A 57 -3.34 2.14 16.53
CA LEU A 57 -2.39 2.21 15.40
C LEU A 57 -3.10 2.28 14.04
N GLN A 58 -4.29 1.69 13.90
CA GLN A 58 -5.10 1.71 12.69
C GLN A 58 -6.02 2.93 12.58
N SER A 59 -6.08 3.77 13.62
CA SER A 59 -6.94 4.96 13.61
C SER A 59 -6.47 5.98 12.58
N ALA A 60 -7.42 6.65 11.92
CA ALA A 60 -7.13 7.62 10.88
C ALA A 60 -6.13 8.73 11.30
N PRO A 61 -6.23 9.32 12.51
CA PRO A 61 -5.27 10.32 12.96
C PRO A 61 -3.84 9.77 13.09
N VAL A 62 -3.68 8.55 13.64
CA VAL A 62 -2.36 7.94 13.83
C VAL A 62 -1.72 7.56 12.49
N VAL A 63 -2.50 6.95 11.60
CA VAL A 63 -2.01 6.58 10.27
C VAL A 63 -1.62 7.82 9.47
N GLY A 64 -2.51 8.82 9.39
CA GLY A 64 -2.24 10.06 8.66
C GLY A 64 -1.08 10.86 9.25
N GLY A 65 -1.01 10.97 10.58
CA GLY A 65 0.09 11.62 11.29
C GLY A 65 1.43 10.94 11.04
N SER A 66 1.46 9.62 11.05
CA SER A 66 2.67 8.83 10.75
C SER A 66 3.14 9.04 9.30
N ILE A 67 2.22 9.13 8.34
CA ILE A 67 2.52 9.46 6.93
C ILE A 67 3.16 10.84 6.85
N GLY A 68 2.51 11.87 7.42
CA GLY A 68 3.00 13.24 7.37
C GLY A 68 4.38 13.39 7.99
N LEU A 69 4.55 12.83 9.20
CA LEU A 69 5.82 12.83 9.92
C LEU A 69 6.94 12.15 9.12
N ALA A 70 6.66 10.96 8.57
CA ALA A 70 7.65 10.21 7.81
C ALA A 70 8.11 10.96 6.54
N ILE A 71 7.18 11.60 5.82
CA ILE A 71 7.49 12.41 4.63
C ILE A 71 8.40 13.58 5.02
N ALA A 72 8.01 14.39 6.01
CA ALA A 72 8.76 15.57 6.41
C ALA A 72 10.15 15.20 6.98
N TYR A 73 10.23 14.14 7.79
CA TYR A 73 11.51 13.59 8.29
C TYR A 73 12.42 13.14 7.15
N GLY A 74 11.88 12.36 6.22
CA GLY A 74 12.65 11.82 5.09
C GLY A 74 13.12 12.91 4.12
N LEU A 75 12.33 13.97 3.95
CA LEU A 75 12.69 15.15 3.18
C LEU A 75 13.58 16.14 3.96
N LYS A 76 13.97 15.78 5.20
CA LYS A 76 14.89 16.55 6.07
C LYS A 76 14.42 17.99 6.29
N ARG A 77 13.15 18.16 6.63
CA ARG A 77 12.58 19.47 6.95
C ARG A 77 12.94 19.90 8.37
N ASP A 78 12.82 21.22 8.64
CA ASP A 78 13.06 21.77 9.97
C ASP A 78 12.14 21.11 11.04
N PRO A 79 12.57 20.99 12.30
CA PRO A 79 11.81 20.28 13.34
C PRO A 79 10.38 20.82 13.53
N LEU A 80 10.17 22.14 13.54
CA LEU A 80 8.83 22.73 13.69
C LEU A 80 7.90 22.33 12.54
N VAL A 81 8.41 22.38 11.30
CA VAL A 81 7.65 21.93 10.12
C VAL A 81 7.37 20.43 10.22
N THR A 82 8.37 19.61 10.57
CA THR A 82 8.25 18.16 10.67
C THR A 82 7.20 17.76 11.69
N ILE A 83 7.19 18.33 12.87
CA ILE A 83 6.19 18.02 13.90
C ILE A 83 4.79 18.49 13.48
N SER A 84 4.69 19.63 12.83
CA SER A 84 3.40 20.17 12.33
C SER A 84 2.73 19.23 11.31
N THR A 85 3.51 18.47 10.53
CA THR A 85 2.96 17.54 9.56
C THR A 85 2.19 16.36 10.17
N VAL A 86 2.32 16.10 11.47
CA VAL A 86 1.49 15.10 12.17
C VAL A 86 0.01 15.51 12.12
N ALA A 87 -0.31 16.75 12.46
CA ALA A 87 -1.69 17.25 12.40
C ALA A 87 -2.19 17.35 10.95
N ILE A 88 -1.33 17.81 10.03
CA ILE A 88 -1.69 17.97 8.62
C ILE A 88 -1.98 16.61 7.98
N GLY A 89 -1.12 15.63 8.21
CA GLY A 89 -1.29 14.27 7.70
C GLY A 89 -2.54 13.58 8.27
N ALA A 90 -2.82 13.78 9.56
CA ALA A 90 -4.06 13.29 10.20
C ALA A 90 -5.31 13.87 9.52
N LEU A 91 -5.37 15.19 9.31
CA LEU A 91 -6.46 15.85 8.59
C LEU A 91 -6.56 15.35 7.14
N GLY A 92 -5.42 15.28 6.43
CA GLY A 92 -5.38 14.78 5.07
C GLY A 92 -5.91 13.35 4.93
N TYR A 93 -5.57 12.47 5.88
CA TYR A 93 -6.07 11.10 5.90
C TYR A 93 -7.58 11.02 6.15
N MET A 94 -8.09 11.84 7.06
CA MET A 94 -9.53 11.88 7.37
C MET A 94 -10.38 12.29 6.16
N PHE A 95 -9.90 13.20 5.32
CA PHE A 95 -10.64 13.66 4.14
C PHE A 95 -10.31 12.89 2.86
N GLY A 96 -9.11 12.37 2.70
CA GLY A 96 -8.64 11.80 1.44
C GLY A 96 -7.87 10.48 1.56
N GLY A 97 -7.95 9.78 2.70
CA GLY A 97 -7.20 8.55 2.93
C GLY A 97 -5.68 8.74 2.80
N PRO A 98 -4.93 7.68 2.46
CA PRO A 98 -3.48 7.75 2.35
C PRO A 98 -2.96 8.80 1.36
N ILE A 99 -3.61 8.95 0.20
CA ILE A 99 -3.24 9.94 -0.80
C ILE A 99 -3.53 11.37 -0.31
N GLY A 100 -4.62 11.56 0.44
CA GLY A 100 -4.94 12.82 1.08
C GLY A 100 -3.90 13.22 2.12
N ALA A 101 -3.48 12.29 2.98
CA ALA A 101 -2.39 12.51 3.93
C ALA A 101 -1.09 12.92 3.23
N TYR A 102 -0.75 12.24 2.13
CA TYR A 102 0.43 12.53 1.33
C TYR A 102 0.39 13.94 0.74
N LEU A 103 -0.68 14.30 0.03
CA LEU A 103 -0.79 15.58 -0.67
C LEU A 103 -0.88 16.76 0.32
N ALA A 104 -1.71 16.64 1.35
CA ALA A 104 -1.84 17.68 2.37
C ALA A 104 -0.53 17.91 3.11
N SER A 105 0.20 16.84 3.44
CA SER A 105 1.51 16.95 4.09
C SER A 105 2.53 17.67 3.22
N ILE A 106 2.60 17.38 1.92
CA ILE A 106 3.51 18.08 1.00
C ILE A 106 3.17 19.58 0.94
N VAL A 107 1.90 19.92 0.77
CA VAL A 107 1.48 21.33 0.69
C VAL A 107 1.78 22.07 1.99
N GLY A 108 1.44 21.46 3.14
CA GLY A 108 1.67 22.09 4.45
C GLY A 108 3.15 22.19 4.81
N LEU A 109 3.97 21.19 4.51
CA LEU A 109 5.42 21.25 4.78
C LEU A 109 6.13 22.29 3.91
N GLU A 110 5.70 22.47 2.66
CA GLU A 110 6.26 23.53 1.81
C GLU A 110 5.85 24.91 2.32
N ALA A 111 4.56 25.11 2.66
CA ALA A 111 4.09 26.37 3.24
C ALA A 111 4.84 26.72 4.53
N GLY A 112 5.00 25.77 5.45
CA GLY A 112 5.76 25.94 6.67
C GLY A 112 7.24 26.25 6.42
N SER A 113 7.85 25.56 5.44
CA SER A 113 9.27 25.78 5.07
C SER A 113 9.52 27.17 4.49
N LEU A 114 8.52 27.78 3.84
CA LEU A 114 8.64 29.17 3.31
C LEU A 114 8.78 30.21 4.41
N VAL A 115 8.22 29.96 5.59
CA VAL A 115 8.22 30.93 6.70
C VAL A 115 9.17 30.54 7.83
N SER A 116 9.64 29.31 7.87
CA SER A 116 10.53 28.77 8.91
C SER A 116 11.81 29.61 9.02
N LYS A 117 12.15 29.97 10.26
CA LYS A 117 13.34 30.77 10.63
C LYS A 117 13.35 32.19 10.03
N ARG A 118 12.21 32.73 9.63
CA ARG A 118 12.12 34.09 9.05
C ARG A 118 11.49 35.12 9.97
N THR A 119 10.95 34.70 11.12
CA THR A 119 10.27 35.60 12.05
C THR A 119 10.81 35.40 13.47
N ALA A 120 10.73 36.45 14.28
CA ALA A 120 11.15 36.43 15.68
C ALA A 120 10.28 35.47 16.54
N VAL A 121 9.05 35.19 16.06
CA VAL A 121 8.06 34.29 16.72
C VAL A 121 7.85 32.99 15.93
N ASP A 122 8.93 32.49 15.36
CA ASP A 122 8.95 31.32 14.47
C ASP A 122 8.24 30.09 15.07
N ILE A 123 8.35 29.90 16.38
CA ILE A 123 7.71 28.79 17.12
C ILE A 123 6.19 28.75 16.98
N ILE A 124 5.55 29.92 16.70
CA ILE A 124 4.10 30.04 16.49
C ILE A 124 3.79 30.13 15.00
N VAL A 125 4.50 30.98 14.27
CA VAL A 125 4.18 31.31 12.87
C VAL A 125 4.39 30.10 11.97
N THR A 126 5.48 29.39 12.11
CA THR A 126 5.79 28.22 11.25
C THR A 126 4.77 27.09 11.39
N PRO A 127 4.44 26.58 12.60
CA PRO A 127 3.40 25.58 12.75
C PRO A 127 2.02 26.08 12.31
N MET A 128 1.67 27.32 12.62
CA MET A 128 0.38 27.90 12.25
C MET A 128 0.20 27.94 10.73
N VAL A 129 1.17 28.47 9.99
CA VAL A 129 1.12 28.53 8.52
C VAL A 129 1.07 27.12 7.94
N ALA A 130 1.93 26.20 8.39
CA ALA A 130 1.96 24.83 7.92
C ALA A 130 0.60 24.14 8.10
N VAL A 131 0.05 24.17 9.33
CA VAL A 131 -1.20 23.46 9.67
C VAL A 131 -2.41 24.12 9.01
N VAL A 132 -2.49 25.45 8.97
CA VAL A 132 -3.64 26.14 8.34
C VAL A 132 -3.66 25.88 6.84
N VAL A 133 -2.53 26.08 6.15
CA VAL A 133 -2.46 25.87 4.69
C VAL A 133 -2.67 24.40 4.33
N GLY A 134 -1.98 23.48 5.01
CA GLY A 134 -2.15 22.05 4.80
C GLY A 134 -3.55 21.57 5.15
N GLY A 135 -4.15 22.05 6.24
CA GLY A 135 -5.50 21.73 6.68
C GLY A 135 -6.59 22.24 5.73
N LEU A 136 -6.46 23.47 5.22
CA LEU A 136 -7.37 24.01 4.18
C LEU A 136 -7.26 23.19 2.91
N PHE A 137 -6.06 22.84 2.48
CA PHE A 137 -5.87 21.94 1.34
C PHE A 137 -6.51 20.58 1.58
N ALA A 138 -6.31 19.98 2.77
CA ALA A 138 -6.93 18.73 3.15
C ALA A 138 -8.47 18.78 3.02
N LYS A 139 -9.07 19.83 3.58
CA LYS A 139 -10.54 19.97 3.59
C LYS A 139 -11.15 20.19 2.21
N TYR A 140 -10.54 21.01 1.37
CA TYR A 140 -11.16 21.43 0.10
C TYR A 140 -10.68 20.63 -1.12
N CYS A 141 -9.45 20.08 -1.09
CA CYS A 141 -8.87 19.38 -2.24
C CYS A 141 -8.82 17.86 -2.05
N CYS A 142 -8.66 17.35 -0.81
CA CYS A 142 -8.49 15.90 -0.64
C CYS A 142 -9.81 15.13 -0.74
N ALA A 143 -10.96 15.72 -0.37
CA ALA A 143 -12.25 15.04 -0.49
C ALA A 143 -12.62 14.73 -1.95
N PRO A 144 -12.58 15.69 -2.92
CA PRO A 144 -12.81 15.38 -4.33
C PRO A 144 -11.81 14.36 -4.92
N ILE A 145 -10.56 14.39 -4.46
CA ILE A 145 -9.55 13.39 -4.89
C ILE A 145 -9.95 12.00 -4.41
N ASN A 146 -10.43 11.88 -3.17
CA ASN A 146 -10.90 10.61 -2.63
C ASN A 146 -12.14 10.11 -3.38
N GLU A 147 -13.09 10.97 -3.72
CA GLU A 147 -14.27 10.62 -4.54
C GLU A 147 -13.86 10.08 -5.90
N TRP A 148 -12.87 10.71 -6.55
CA TRP A 148 -12.33 10.21 -7.80
C TRP A 148 -11.67 8.83 -7.63
N VAL A 149 -10.91 8.61 -6.56
CA VAL A 149 -10.33 7.30 -6.23
C VAL A 149 -11.44 6.26 -6.02
N MET A 150 -12.51 6.62 -5.30
CA MET A 150 -13.63 5.72 -5.05
C MET A 150 -14.41 5.38 -6.34
N SER A 151 -14.44 6.27 -7.32
CA SER A 151 -15.04 5.97 -8.64
C SER A 151 -14.32 4.86 -9.41
N LEU A 152 -13.05 4.61 -9.13
CA LEU A 152 -12.34 3.44 -9.65
C LEU A 152 -12.97 2.13 -9.16
N GLY A 153 -13.57 2.14 -7.97
CA GLY A 153 -14.31 1.01 -7.43
C GLY A 153 -15.51 0.63 -8.28
N GLU A 154 -16.21 1.58 -8.91
CA GLU A 154 -17.33 1.28 -9.79
C GLU A 154 -16.91 0.48 -11.02
N ILE A 155 -15.71 0.77 -11.56
CA ILE A 155 -15.14 0.02 -12.68
C ILE A 155 -14.87 -1.43 -12.25
N ILE A 156 -14.32 -1.62 -11.05
CA ILE A 156 -14.07 -2.96 -10.49
C ILE A 156 -15.39 -3.67 -10.23
N ASN A 157 -16.38 -2.97 -9.70
CA ASN A 157 -17.71 -3.55 -9.46
C ASN A 157 -18.38 -4.05 -10.75
N ARG A 158 -18.28 -3.30 -11.86
CA ARG A 158 -18.74 -3.77 -13.17
C ARG A 158 -17.98 -5.04 -13.60
N ALA A 159 -16.70 -5.16 -13.32
CA ALA A 159 -15.92 -6.35 -13.64
C ALA A 159 -16.39 -7.59 -12.87
N THR A 160 -17.00 -7.45 -11.69
CA THR A 160 -17.51 -8.60 -10.92
C THR A 160 -18.70 -9.32 -11.56
N THR A 161 -19.36 -8.68 -12.50
CA THR A 161 -20.50 -9.27 -13.27
C THR A 161 -20.05 -10.06 -14.50
N LEU A 162 -18.77 -10.03 -14.85
CA LEU A 162 -18.20 -10.75 -15.99
C LEU A 162 -18.08 -12.26 -15.70
N GLN A 163 -17.82 -13.02 -16.77
CA GLN A 163 -17.51 -14.44 -16.64
C GLN A 163 -16.29 -14.66 -15.71
N PRO A 164 -16.26 -15.79 -14.95
CA PRO A 164 -15.23 -16.02 -13.93
C PRO A 164 -13.77 -15.88 -14.41
N LEU A 165 -13.49 -16.25 -15.66
CA LEU A 165 -12.15 -16.08 -16.23
C LEU A 165 -11.78 -14.60 -16.38
N ILE A 166 -12.63 -13.82 -17.05
CA ILE A 166 -12.37 -12.39 -17.31
C ILE A 166 -12.43 -11.61 -16.01
N MET A 167 -13.44 -11.87 -15.17
CA MET A 167 -13.56 -11.31 -13.83
C MET A 167 -12.27 -11.59 -13.02
N GLY A 168 -11.81 -12.84 -13.02
CA GLY A 168 -10.60 -13.25 -12.33
C GLY A 168 -9.39 -12.42 -12.74
N ILE A 169 -9.17 -12.22 -14.04
CA ILE A 169 -8.05 -11.42 -14.54
C ILE A 169 -8.21 -9.94 -14.15
N VAL A 170 -9.35 -9.34 -14.49
CA VAL A 170 -9.56 -7.90 -14.32
C VAL A 170 -9.53 -7.51 -12.85
N VAL A 171 -10.24 -8.25 -12.00
CA VAL A 171 -10.33 -7.93 -10.57
C VAL A 171 -8.98 -8.17 -9.87
N SER A 172 -8.30 -9.29 -10.14
CA SER A 172 -7.01 -9.58 -9.50
C SER A 172 -5.93 -8.57 -9.88
N VAL A 173 -5.85 -8.20 -11.17
CA VAL A 173 -4.87 -7.21 -11.63
C VAL A 173 -5.21 -5.83 -11.08
N SER A 174 -6.47 -5.39 -11.20
CA SER A 174 -6.86 -4.05 -10.77
C SER A 174 -6.67 -3.85 -9.27
N VAL A 175 -7.22 -4.74 -8.44
CA VAL A 175 -7.12 -4.62 -6.97
C VAL A 175 -5.70 -4.86 -6.49
N GLY A 176 -4.97 -5.81 -7.10
CA GLY A 176 -3.56 -6.04 -6.81
C GLY A 176 -2.69 -4.80 -7.11
N CYS A 177 -2.90 -4.15 -8.24
CA CYS A 177 -2.21 -2.89 -8.56
C CYS A 177 -2.60 -1.77 -7.59
N LEU A 178 -3.88 -1.64 -7.25
CA LEU A 178 -4.35 -0.62 -6.29
C LEU A 178 -3.70 -0.79 -4.90
N LEU A 179 -3.48 -2.03 -4.45
CA LEU A 179 -2.76 -2.30 -3.19
C LEU A 179 -1.33 -1.73 -3.20
N THR A 180 -0.67 -1.75 -4.35
CA THR A 180 0.71 -1.24 -4.49
C THR A 180 0.75 0.28 -4.65
N LEU A 181 -0.34 0.91 -5.07
CA LEU A 181 -0.49 2.36 -5.17
C LEU A 181 -0.80 2.98 -3.80
N PRO A 182 -0.59 4.30 -3.64
CA PRO A 182 -0.94 5.03 -2.42
C PRO A 182 -2.45 5.25 -2.26
N ILE A 183 -3.21 4.17 -2.38
CA ILE A 183 -4.66 4.12 -2.31
C ILE A 183 -5.07 3.06 -1.30
N SER A 184 -6.14 3.27 -0.57
CA SER A 184 -6.68 2.27 0.35
C SER A 184 -7.52 1.24 -0.42
N SER A 185 -6.86 0.19 -0.93
CA SER A 185 -7.52 -0.93 -1.62
C SER A 185 -8.57 -1.62 -0.75
N ALA A 186 -8.33 -1.75 0.56
CA ALA A 186 -9.30 -2.31 1.49
C ALA A 186 -10.55 -1.44 1.62
N ALA A 187 -10.38 -0.12 1.81
CA ALA A 187 -11.51 0.80 1.90
C ALA A 187 -12.33 0.80 0.59
N LEU A 188 -11.66 0.73 -0.56
CA LEU A 188 -12.31 0.63 -1.86
C LEU A 188 -13.10 -0.68 -1.98
N CYS A 189 -12.51 -1.83 -1.66
CA CYS A 189 -13.20 -3.12 -1.70
C CYS A 189 -14.42 -3.16 -0.76
N ILE A 190 -14.31 -2.57 0.44
CA ILE A 190 -15.44 -2.47 1.37
C ILE A 190 -16.53 -1.57 0.82
N SER A 191 -16.19 -0.42 0.25
CA SER A 191 -17.20 0.54 -0.26
C SER A 191 -18.01 0.02 -1.45
N ILE A 192 -17.39 -0.79 -2.32
CA ILE A 192 -18.08 -1.43 -3.44
C ILE A 192 -18.76 -2.75 -3.04
N GLY A 193 -18.60 -3.19 -1.79
CA GLY A 193 -19.21 -4.42 -1.28
C GLY A 193 -18.73 -5.69 -1.99
N ILE A 194 -17.46 -5.73 -2.47
CA ILE A 194 -16.94 -6.90 -3.18
C ILE A 194 -16.98 -8.14 -2.29
N GLY A 195 -17.46 -9.27 -2.80
CA GLY A 195 -17.56 -10.52 -2.04
C GLY A 195 -17.42 -11.77 -2.91
N GLY A 196 -17.51 -12.93 -2.29
CA GLY A 196 -17.53 -14.22 -2.98
C GLY A 196 -16.28 -14.46 -3.84
N LEU A 197 -16.47 -15.01 -5.05
CA LEU A 197 -15.38 -15.32 -6.00
C LEU A 197 -14.58 -14.09 -6.44
N ALA A 198 -15.24 -12.94 -6.61
CA ALA A 198 -14.56 -11.71 -6.98
C ALA A 198 -13.59 -11.24 -5.88
N ALA A 199 -14.01 -11.34 -4.61
CA ALA A 199 -13.12 -11.06 -3.47
C ALA A 199 -11.96 -12.06 -3.38
N GLY A 200 -12.19 -13.35 -3.69
CA GLY A 200 -11.14 -14.35 -3.78
C GLY A 200 -10.12 -14.06 -4.87
N ALA A 201 -10.57 -13.58 -6.04
CA ALA A 201 -9.68 -13.14 -7.13
C ALA A 201 -8.88 -11.89 -6.73
N ALA A 202 -9.51 -10.90 -6.11
CA ALA A 202 -8.85 -9.70 -5.60
C ALA A 202 -7.74 -10.07 -4.60
N THR A 203 -8.04 -10.97 -3.65
CA THR A 203 -7.07 -11.47 -2.68
C THR A 203 -5.87 -12.12 -3.38
N ALA A 204 -6.11 -12.99 -4.38
CA ALA A 204 -5.04 -13.64 -5.13
C ALA A 204 -4.14 -12.61 -5.84
N GLY A 205 -4.73 -11.57 -6.43
CA GLY A 205 -4.00 -10.46 -7.04
C GLY A 205 -3.16 -9.68 -6.05
N CYS A 206 -3.73 -9.33 -4.90
CA CYS A 206 -3.03 -8.65 -3.81
C CYS A 206 -1.86 -9.49 -3.27
N CYS A 207 -2.08 -10.80 -3.05
CA CYS A 207 -1.02 -11.72 -2.63
C CYS A 207 0.08 -11.82 -3.68
N ALA A 208 -0.26 -11.82 -4.98
CA ALA A 208 0.71 -11.84 -6.05
C ALA A 208 1.59 -10.58 -6.06
N GLN A 209 1.03 -9.41 -5.78
CA GLN A 209 1.81 -8.18 -5.66
C GLN A 209 2.74 -8.24 -4.43
N MET A 210 2.25 -8.64 -3.28
CA MET A 210 3.03 -8.63 -2.04
C MET A 210 4.12 -9.69 -2.02
N ILE A 211 3.74 -10.97 -2.18
CA ILE A 211 4.70 -12.07 -2.20
C ILE A 211 5.61 -11.97 -3.42
N GLY A 212 5.04 -11.55 -4.58
CA GLY A 212 5.81 -11.32 -5.79
C GLY A 212 6.97 -10.36 -5.56
N PHE A 213 6.69 -9.12 -5.12
CA PHE A 213 7.75 -8.15 -4.80
C PHE A 213 8.68 -8.62 -3.69
N ALA A 214 8.17 -9.30 -2.65
CA ALA A 214 8.96 -9.84 -1.56
C ALA A 214 10.06 -10.78 -2.08
N VAL A 215 9.71 -11.73 -2.95
CA VAL A 215 10.68 -12.73 -3.45
C VAL A 215 11.58 -12.20 -4.55
N ILE A 216 11.06 -11.43 -5.52
CA ILE A 216 11.89 -10.92 -6.63
C ILE A 216 12.89 -9.86 -6.16
N SER A 217 12.59 -9.12 -5.09
CA SER A 217 13.49 -8.12 -4.52
C SER A 217 14.40 -8.65 -3.41
N TYR A 218 14.36 -9.96 -3.13
CA TYR A 218 15.12 -10.57 -2.03
C TYR A 218 16.63 -10.30 -2.11
N LYS A 219 17.21 -10.33 -3.31
CA LYS A 219 18.64 -10.05 -3.53
C LYS A 219 19.03 -8.62 -3.16
N ASP A 220 18.10 -7.67 -3.25
CA ASP A 220 18.35 -6.26 -2.97
C ASP A 220 18.08 -5.90 -1.50
N ASN A 221 17.15 -6.62 -0.82
CA ASN A 221 16.60 -6.22 0.47
C ASN A 221 16.74 -7.27 1.59
N GLY A 222 17.14 -8.51 1.26
CA GLY A 222 17.32 -9.59 2.22
C GLY A 222 16.02 -10.01 2.92
N ILE A 223 16.15 -10.70 4.08
CA ILE A 223 15.02 -11.21 4.87
C ILE A 223 14.11 -10.07 5.36
N GLY A 224 14.67 -8.93 5.77
CA GLY A 224 13.88 -7.77 6.20
C GLY A 224 12.95 -7.26 5.09
N GLY A 225 13.44 -7.19 3.84
CA GLY A 225 12.62 -6.84 2.69
C GLY A 225 11.58 -7.90 2.33
N LEU A 226 11.91 -9.18 2.50
CA LEU A 226 10.97 -10.28 2.30
C LEU A 226 9.76 -10.18 3.24
N ILE A 227 10.01 -9.98 4.53
CA ILE A 227 8.97 -9.88 5.56
C ILE A 227 8.17 -8.58 5.40
N SER A 228 8.85 -7.44 5.24
CA SER A 228 8.18 -6.15 5.17
C SER A 228 7.27 -6.01 3.94
N GLN A 229 7.61 -6.63 2.83
CA GLN A 229 6.76 -6.64 1.63
C GLN A 229 5.75 -7.79 1.64
N GLY A 230 6.16 -8.96 2.07
CA GLY A 230 5.31 -10.16 2.05
C GLY A 230 4.20 -10.16 3.09
N LEU A 231 4.46 -9.64 4.30
CA LEU A 231 3.48 -9.52 5.38
C LEU A 231 3.05 -8.08 5.67
N GLY A 232 3.83 -7.10 5.20
CA GLY A 232 3.53 -5.69 5.38
C GLY A 232 2.78 -5.11 4.18
N THR A 233 3.51 -4.61 3.17
CA THR A 233 2.90 -4.02 1.98
C THR A 233 3.85 -3.95 0.79
N SER A 234 3.34 -4.22 -0.43
CA SER A 234 4.06 -3.99 -1.69
C SER A 234 4.24 -2.50 -2.01
N MET A 235 3.51 -1.60 -1.36
CA MET A 235 3.61 -0.15 -1.54
C MET A 235 5.03 0.38 -1.25
N LEU A 236 5.83 -0.34 -0.46
CA LEU A 236 7.25 -0.01 -0.23
C LEU A 236 8.04 0.10 -1.55
N GLN A 237 7.60 -0.54 -2.62
CA GLN A 237 8.23 -0.48 -3.94
C GLN A 237 7.75 0.71 -4.80
N ILE A 238 6.79 1.53 -4.33
CA ILE A 238 6.19 2.58 -5.17
C ILE A 238 7.24 3.57 -5.69
N GLY A 239 8.22 3.96 -4.88
CA GLY A 239 9.31 4.83 -5.30
C GLY A 239 10.18 4.22 -6.40
N ASN A 240 10.39 2.90 -6.37
CA ASN A 240 11.14 2.17 -7.40
C ASN A 240 10.28 1.95 -8.65
N ILE A 241 8.98 1.66 -8.50
CA ILE A 241 8.04 1.53 -9.62
C ILE A 241 7.96 2.83 -10.41
N VAL A 242 7.86 3.97 -9.73
CA VAL A 242 7.83 5.29 -10.40
C VAL A 242 9.14 5.57 -11.16
N ARG A 243 10.28 5.14 -10.63
CA ARG A 243 11.59 5.25 -11.33
C ARG A 243 11.69 4.30 -12.52
N LYS A 244 11.16 3.09 -12.38
CA LYS A 244 11.30 2.00 -13.35
C LYS A 244 10.04 1.13 -13.36
N PRO A 245 8.98 1.57 -14.07
CA PRO A 245 7.67 0.90 -14.07
C PRO A 245 7.71 -0.57 -14.47
N ILE A 246 8.70 -0.95 -15.28
CA ILE A 246 8.83 -2.33 -15.75
C ILE A 246 8.96 -3.37 -14.63
N ILE A 247 9.49 -3.00 -13.44
CA ILE A 247 9.60 -3.92 -12.30
C ILE A 247 8.24 -4.41 -11.79
N TRP A 248 7.18 -3.66 -12.06
CA TRP A 248 5.81 -4.01 -11.67
C TRP A 248 5.22 -5.14 -12.51
N LEU A 249 5.76 -5.37 -13.70
CA LEU A 249 5.20 -6.31 -14.68
C LEU A 249 5.17 -7.76 -14.16
N ALA A 250 6.23 -8.22 -13.49
CA ALA A 250 6.31 -9.61 -13.02
C ALA A 250 5.20 -9.97 -12.00
N PRO A 251 4.97 -9.22 -10.90
CA PRO A 251 3.85 -9.48 -10.00
C PRO A 251 2.48 -9.28 -10.66
N THR A 252 2.36 -8.34 -11.61
CA THR A 252 1.11 -8.08 -12.33
C THR A 252 0.73 -9.24 -13.25
N LEU A 253 1.68 -9.83 -13.96
CA LEU A 253 1.45 -11.02 -14.77
C LEU A 253 1.08 -12.22 -13.88
N ALA A 254 1.74 -12.36 -12.71
CA ALA A 254 1.36 -13.37 -11.74
C ALA A 254 -0.10 -13.16 -11.26
N SER A 255 -0.50 -11.91 -10.97
CA SER A 255 -1.90 -11.57 -10.61
C SER A 255 -2.88 -11.99 -11.72
N ALA A 256 -2.56 -11.69 -12.97
CA ALA A 256 -3.42 -12.01 -14.12
C ALA A 256 -3.66 -13.52 -14.29
N ILE A 257 -2.68 -14.35 -13.93
CA ILE A 257 -2.82 -15.82 -13.97
C ILE A 257 -3.54 -16.33 -12.72
N LEU A 258 -3.18 -15.83 -11.54
CA LEU A 258 -3.72 -16.35 -10.28
C LEU A 258 -5.18 -15.96 -10.03
N GLY A 259 -5.64 -14.85 -10.61
CA GLY A 259 -7.05 -14.48 -10.56
C GLY A 259 -7.98 -15.55 -11.12
N PRO A 260 -7.84 -15.96 -12.39
CA PRO A 260 -8.60 -17.10 -12.96
C PRO A 260 -8.39 -18.41 -12.23
N VAL A 261 -7.18 -18.71 -11.79
CA VAL A 261 -6.91 -19.91 -10.97
C VAL A 261 -7.74 -19.90 -9.68
N SER A 262 -7.82 -18.73 -9.04
CA SER A 262 -8.65 -18.51 -7.83
C SER A 262 -10.14 -18.74 -8.12
N THR A 263 -10.66 -18.21 -9.22
CA THR A 263 -12.11 -18.23 -9.51
C THR A 263 -12.58 -19.55 -10.11
N MET A 264 -11.82 -20.16 -11.01
CA MET A 264 -12.25 -21.32 -11.78
C MET A 264 -11.85 -22.66 -11.12
N TRP A 265 -10.61 -22.76 -10.65
CA TRP A 265 -10.08 -24.05 -10.15
C TRP A 265 -10.18 -24.16 -8.64
N PHE A 266 -9.68 -23.18 -7.90
CA PHE A 266 -9.72 -23.21 -6.44
C PHE A 266 -11.08 -22.80 -5.87
N LYS A 267 -11.87 -22.01 -6.64
CA LYS A 267 -13.15 -21.44 -6.25
C LYS A 267 -13.07 -20.73 -4.90
N MET A 268 -12.01 -19.93 -4.75
CA MET A 268 -11.74 -19.21 -3.51
C MET A 268 -12.74 -18.07 -3.34
N THR A 269 -13.27 -17.95 -2.14
CA THR A 269 -14.13 -16.81 -1.76
C THR A 269 -13.51 -16.04 -0.62
N ASN A 270 -13.82 -14.76 -0.53
CA ASN A 270 -13.38 -13.91 0.56
C ASN A 270 -14.43 -12.85 0.87
N ASN A 271 -14.23 -12.11 1.97
CA ASN A 271 -14.98 -10.93 2.33
C ASN A 271 -14.32 -9.66 1.77
N ALA A 272 -15.02 -8.53 1.84
CA ALA A 272 -14.55 -7.26 1.28
C ALA A 272 -13.25 -6.75 1.92
N ALA A 273 -13.06 -6.95 3.22
CA ALA A 273 -11.86 -6.54 3.93
C ALA A 273 -10.64 -7.36 3.48
N GLY A 274 -10.77 -8.68 3.41
CA GLY A 274 -9.73 -9.60 2.94
C GLY A 274 -9.36 -9.39 1.47
N ALA A 275 -10.33 -9.02 0.64
CA ALA A 275 -10.16 -8.80 -0.79
C ALA A 275 -9.06 -7.77 -1.11
N GLY A 276 -9.03 -6.66 -0.40
CA GLY A 276 -8.11 -5.56 -0.67
C GLY A 276 -6.79 -5.59 0.09
N MET A 277 -6.54 -6.62 0.93
CA MET A 277 -5.37 -6.64 1.83
C MET A 277 -4.29 -7.66 1.45
N GLY A 278 -4.63 -8.68 0.66
CA GLY A 278 -3.66 -9.73 0.33
C GLY A 278 -3.05 -10.36 1.59
N THR A 279 -1.73 -10.52 1.61
CA THR A 279 -1.00 -11.08 2.76
C THR A 279 -0.66 -10.07 3.85
N ALA A 280 -1.09 -8.79 3.72
CA ALA A 280 -0.88 -7.77 4.75
C ALA A 280 -1.50 -8.20 6.09
N GLY A 281 -0.67 -8.36 7.13
CA GLY A 281 -1.11 -8.88 8.42
C GLY A 281 -1.88 -10.20 8.33
N LEU A 282 -1.75 -10.98 7.25
CA LEU A 282 -2.50 -12.21 6.93
C LEU A 282 -4.02 -12.00 6.78
N VAL A 283 -4.49 -10.76 6.63
CA VAL A 283 -5.93 -10.45 6.58
C VAL A 283 -6.64 -11.14 5.42
N GLY A 284 -6.02 -11.18 4.23
CA GLY A 284 -6.58 -11.87 3.06
C GLY A 284 -6.73 -13.39 3.28
N PRO A 285 -5.65 -14.11 3.64
CA PRO A 285 -5.70 -15.52 3.97
C PRO A 285 -6.70 -15.88 5.08
N LEU A 286 -6.74 -15.11 6.16
CA LEU A 286 -7.65 -15.33 7.28
C LEU A 286 -9.10 -15.01 6.92
N GLY A 287 -9.36 -13.93 6.18
CA GLY A 287 -10.70 -13.63 5.68
C GLY A 287 -11.24 -14.72 4.73
N CYS A 288 -10.34 -15.32 3.92
CA CYS A 288 -10.70 -16.48 3.11
C CYS A 288 -11.00 -17.72 3.98
N TRP A 289 -10.21 -17.95 5.03
CA TRP A 289 -10.49 -19.00 6.00
C TRP A 289 -11.87 -18.83 6.62
N ASP A 290 -12.17 -17.62 7.14
CA ASP A 290 -13.45 -17.32 7.79
C ASP A 290 -14.66 -17.54 6.86
N THR A 291 -14.52 -17.25 5.57
CA THR A 291 -15.62 -17.40 4.60
C THR A 291 -15.81 -18.82 4.10
N MET A 292 -14.77 -19.69 4.16
CA MET A 292 -14.79 -21.01 3.55
C MET A 292 -14.67 -22.17 4.56
N ALA A 293 -14.29 -21.92 5.81
CA ALA A 293 -14.06 -22.98 6.80
C ALA A 293 -15.30 -23.81 7.13
N THR A 294 -16.51 -23.24 6.94
CA THR A 294 -17.77 -23.96 7.16
C THR A 294 -18.19 -24.87 6.00
N THR A 295 -17.63 -24.65 4.80
CA THR A 295 -18.06 -25.35 3.58
C THR A 295 -16.96 -26.23 2.98
N THR A 296 -15.72 -26.08 3.41
CA THR A 296 -14.57 -26.78 2.85
C THR A 296 -13.78 -27.46 3.98
N ASP A 297 -13.29 -28.66 3.75
CA ASP A 297 -12.39 -29.34 4.69
C ASP A 297 -11.19 -28.45 5.05
N HIS A 298 -10.88 -28.37 6.34
CA HIS A 298 -9.85 -27.46 6.88
C HIS A 298 -8.45 -27.76 6.31
N GLY A 299 -8.10 -29.02 6.10
CA GLY A 299 -6.80 -29.41 5.52
C GLY A 299 -6.70 -28.99 4.06
N ILE A 300 -7.75 -29.21 3.29
CA ILE A 300 -7.83 -28.81 1.87
C ILE A 300 -7.82 -27.28 1.76
N LEU A 301 -8.57 -26.58 2.60
CA LEU A 301 -8.63 -25.12 2.61
C LEU A 301 -7.26 -24.51 2.93
N LEU A 302 -6.57 -25.02 3.95
CA LEU A 302 -5.23 -24.58 4.31
C LEU A 302 -4.25 -24.80 3.16
N ALA A 303 -4.30 -25.97 2.51
CA ALA A 303 -3.47 -26.25 1.34
C ALA A 303 -3.75 -25.27 0.19
N LYS A 304 -5.03 -24.99 -0.12
CA LYS A 304 -5.43 -24.02 -1.13
C LYS A 304 -4.88 -22.62 -0.82
N ILE A 305 -5.00 -22.15 0.42
CA ILE A 305 -4.51 -20.86 0.87
C ILE A 305 -2.98 -20.78 0.72
N ILE A 306 -2.24 -21.78 1.20
CA ILE A 306 -0.77 -21.79 1.11
C ILE A 306 -0.32 -21.80 -0.35
N ILE A 307 -0.91 -22.66 -1.18
CA ILE A 307 -0.53 -22.77 -2.59
C ILE A 307 -0.86 -21.48 -3.33
N LEU A 308 -2.10 -20.99 -3.25
CA LEU A 308 -2.57 -19.89 -4.09
C LEU A 308 -2.07 -18.53 -3.62
N TYR A 309 -1.91 -18.30 -2.31
CA TYR A 309 -1.57 -16.98 -1.78
C TYR A 309 -0.09 -16.81 -1.41
N PHE A 310 0.69 -17.90 -1.36
CA PHE A 310 2.12 -17.82 -1.04
C PHE A 310 3.01 -18.50 -2.08
N ILE A 311 2.79 -19.78 -2.37
CA ILE A 311 3.71 -20.55 -3.21
C ILE A 311 3.58 -20.15 -4.69
N ALA A 312 2.37 -20.14 -5.23
CA ALA A 312 2.15 -19.83 -6.64
C ALA A 312 2.54 -18.36 -7.00
N PRO A 313 2.20 -17.34 -6.20
CA PRO A 313 2.71 -15.99 -6.39
C PRO A 313 4.24 -15.90 -6.42
N ALA A 314 4.92 -16.60 -5.50
CA ALA A 314 6.38 -16.62 -5.44
C ALA A 314 6.97 -17.23 -6.72
N ILE A 315 6.49 -18.40 -7.13
CA ILE A 315 7.00 -19.12 -8.30
C ILE A 315 6.76 -18.32 -9.58
N LEU A 316 5.54 -17.84 -9.81
CA LEU A 316 5.21 -17.11 -11.03
C LEU A 316 5.95 -15.78 -11.12
N SER A 317 6.04 -15.04 -10.02
CA SER A 317 6.76 -13.77 -10.01
C SER A 317 8.26 -13.97 -10.24
N LEU A 318 8.87 -14.98 -9.63
CA LEU A 318 10.27 -15.33 -9.89
C LEU A 318 10.49 -15.78 -11.34
N PHE A 319 9.57 -16.54 -11.92
CA PHE A 319 9.62 -16.98 -13.30
C PHE A 319 9.62 -15.78 -14.26
N PHE A 320 8.63 -14.89 -14.16
CA PHE A 320 8.55 -13.70 -14.99
C PHE A 320 9.74 -12.75 -14.75
N HIS A 321 10.13 -12.56 -13.48
CA HIS A 321 11.30 -11.76 -13.15
C HIS A 321 12.59 -12.31 -13.78
N SER A 322 12.78 -13.63 -13.80
CA SER A 322 13.94 -14.26 -14.42
C SER A 322 13.99 -14.01 -15.92
N ILE A 323 12.85 -14.09 -16.62
CA ILE A 323 12.74 -13.73 -18.03
C ILE A 323 13.09 -12.25 -18.24
N MET A 324 12.51 -11.35 -17.45
CA MET A 324 12.78 -9.90 -17.56
C MET A 324 14.25 -9.57 -17.29
N LYS A 325 14.88 -10.32 -16.40
CA LYS A 325 16.31 -10.17 -16.10
C LYS A 325 17.19 -10.68 -17.23
N SER A 326 16.86 -11.81 -17.86
CA SER A 326 17.58 -12.33 -19.02
C SER A 326 17.49 -11.40 -20.24
N LEU A 327 16.36 -10.68 -20.37
CA LEU A 327 16.15 -9.65 -21.39
C LEU A 327 16.84 -8.31 -21.06
N GLY A 328 17.48 -8.19 -19.89
CA GLY A 328 18.15 -6.97 -19.45
C GLY A 328 17.20 -5.85 -19.02
N TRP A 329 15.89 -6.13 -18.89
CA TRP A 329 14.89 -5.15 -18.51
C TRP A 329 14.99 -4.74 -17.04
N VAL A 330 15.39 -5.67 -16.17
CA VAL A 330 15.55 -5.45 -14.72
C VAL A 330 16.98 -5.81 -14.30
N LYS A 331 17.58 -4.98 -13.45
CA LYS A 331 18.94 -5.15 -12.93
C LYS A 331 18.91 -5.26 -11.40
N ASN A 332 19.96 -5.84 -10.82
CA ASN A 332 20.16 -5.84 -9.37
C ASN A 332 20.23 -4.39 -8.87
N GLY A 333 19.56 -4.10 -7.77
CA GLY A 333 19.46 -2.76 -7.18
C GLY A 333 18.24 -1.95 -7.63
N ASP A 334 17.54 -2.35 -8.69
CA ASP A 334 16.36 -1.62 -9.19
C ASP A 334 15.20 -1.63 -8.17
N MET A 335 15.15 -2.62 -7.27
CA MET A 335 14.11 -2.81 -6.26
C MET A 335 14.61 -2.58 -4.83
N LYS A 336 15.76 -1.93 -4.66
CA LYS A 336 16.30 -1.65 -3.34
C LYS A 336 15.43 -0.64 -2.61
N LEU A 337 14.99 -1.00 -1.40
CA LEU A 337 14.18 -0.13 -0.54
C LEU A 337 15.06 0.96 0.08
N SER A 338 14.49 2.17 0.20
CA SER A 338 15.09 3.26 0.96
C SER A 338 15.05 2.89 2.45
N ARG A 339 16.20 2.77 3.07
CA ARG A 339 16.36 2.62 4.52
C ARG A 339 16.57 3.96 5.17
#